data_986967e21167ca551acb82dedb9736e6
#
_entry.id   986967e21167ca551acb82dedb9736e6
#
_cell.length_a   1.000
_cell.length_b   1.000
_cell.length_c   1.000
_cell.angle_alpha   90.00
_cell.angle_beta   90.00
_cell.angle_gamma   90.00
#
_symmetry.space_group_name_H-M   'P 1'
#
loop_
_entity.id
_entity.type
_entity.pdbx_description
1 polymer ?
#
loop_
_entity_poly.entity_id
_entity_poly.type
_entity_poly.pdbx_seq_one_letter_code
_entity_poly.pdbx_strand_id
1 'polypeptide(L)'
;NRRWWQGLPGVDHLPHTHNREKNAFSKGEPEWGAHLADELERIVALNGDNTIAAVFVEPMAGSTAVLPAPKGYLQKLRAICDKYKILLVFDEVITGFGRLGHAFAAERYGVIPDMTTFAKGVTSGSVPMGGVLVKKEIHEAFMHGPEHVVEFFHGYTYSAHPLAVAAGLATLDLYRDEGLFERAKKLEPMWLDACM
;
A
#
# COMPACT_ATOMS: atom_id res chain seq x y z
N ASN A 1 5.53 -0.14 16.68
CA ASN A 1 4.83 -0.10 17.98
C ASN A 1 5.12 -1.29 18.92
N ARG A 2 6.00 -2.21 18.57
CA ARG A 2 6.44 -3.33 19.44
C ARG A 2 7.02 -2.90 20.80
N ARG A 3 7.43 -1.64 20.94
CA ARG A 3 8.03 -1.14 22.19
C ARG A 3 7.07 -1.11 23.39
N TRP A 4 5.77 -1.03 23.16
CA TRP A 4 4.80 -0.72 24.19
C TRP A 4 3.71 -1.77 24.35
N TRP A 5 3.53 -2.66 23.37
CA TRP A 5 2.45 -3.65 23.39
C TRP A 5 2.80 -4.90 22.58
N GLN A 6 2.28 -6.04 22.97
CA GLN A 6 2.21 -7.21 22.11
C GLN A 6 1.27 -6.88 20.94
N GLY A 7 1.62 -7.31 19.74
CA GLY A 7 0.73 -7.17 18.58
C GLY A 7 -0.64 -7.78 18.85
N LEU A 8 -1.62 -7.44 18.06
CA LEU A 8 -2.92 -8.10 18.11
C LEU A 8 -2.74 -9.60 17.90
N PRO A 9 -3.56 -10.45 18.57
CA PRO A 9 -3.58 -11.89 18.31
C PRO A 9 -3.77 -12.15 16.81
N GLY A 10 -3.04 -13.11 16.25
CA GLY A 10 -3.12 -13.45 14.82
C GLY A 10 -2.38 -12.49 13.89
N VAL A 11 -1.51 -11.63 14.41
CA VAL A 11 -0.65 -10.76 13.59
C VAL A 11 0.82 -11.15 13.75
N ASP A 12 1.42 -11.55 12.64
CA ASP A 12 2.86 -11.75 12.49
C ASP A 12 3.51 -10.59 11.74
N HIS A 13 4.83 -10.48 11.80
CA HIS A 13 5.57 -9.41 11.15
C HIS A 13 6.70 -9.99 10.30
N LEU A 14 6.73 -9.56 9.04
CA LEU A 14 7.89 -9.76 8.20
C LEU A 14 9.10 -8.95 8.71
N PRO A 15 10.34 -9.40 8.44
CA PRO A 15 11.53 -8.65 8.75
C PRO A 15 11.50 -7.27 8.09
N HIS A 16 12.00 -6.28 8.77
CA HIS A 16 12.17 -4.95 8.23
C HIS A 16 13.25 -4.96 7.14
N THR A 17 12.97 -4.30 6.00
CA THR A 17 13.88 -4.31 4.86
C THR A 17 15.05 -3.33 4.99
N HIS A 18 14.99 -2.40 5.94
CA HIS A 18 16.08 -1.44 6.18
C HIS A 18 17.27 -2.08 6.87
N ASN A 19 18.45 -1.90 6.29
CA ASN A 19 19.71 -2.34 6.87
C ASN A 19 20.79 -1.28 6.64
N ARG A 20 21.33 -0.72 7.71
CA ARG A 20 22.30 0.38 7.63
C ARG A 20 23.62 -0.01 6.96
N GLU A 21 24.04 -1.25 7.09
CA GLU A 21 25.29 -1.73 6.49
C GLU A 21 25.14 -2.04 5.01
N LYS A 22 23.96 -2.56 4.62
CA LYS A 22 23.71 -3.04 3.24
C LYS A 22 23.04 -2.01 2.34
N ASN A 23 22.26 -1.10 2.93
CA ASN A 23 21.43 -0.13 2.19
C ASN A 23 21.94 1.32 2.34
N ALA A 24 23.09 1.56 3.03
CA ALA A 24 23.64 2.89 3.16
C ALA A 24 23.91 3.52 1.78
N PHE A 25 23.53 4.78 1.63
CA PHE A 25 23.72 5.56 0.40
C PHE A 25 23.09 4.95 -0.87
N SER A 26 22.05 4.10 -0.72
CA SER A 26 21.31 3.62 -1.89
C SER A 26 20.63 4.77 -2.61
N LYS A 27 20.79 4.82 -3.93
CA LYS A 27 20.01 5.72 -4.81
C LYS A 27 18.72 5.02 -5.23
N GLY A 28 17.58 5.46 -4.67
CA GLY A 28 16.29 4.83 -4.94
C GLY A 28 16.14 3.48 -4.24
N GLU A 29 15.66 2.47 -4.97
CA GLU A 29 15.40 1.14 -4.43
C GLU A 29 16.71 0.41 -4.09
N PRO A 30 16.91 -0.05 -2.83
CA PRO A 30 18.09 -0.80 -2.45
C PRO A 30 18.21 -2.13 -3.22
N GLU A 31 19.44 -2.53 -3.53
CA GLU A 31 19.72 -3.84 -4.15
C GLU A 31 19.56 -5.01 -3.17
N TRP A 32 19.84 -4.76 -1.87
CA TRP A 32 19.76 -5.78 -0.85
C TRP A 32 18.38 -5.77 -0.19
N GLY A 33 17.81 -6.97 0.02
CA GLY A 33 16.65 -7.15 0.87
C GLY A 33 15.46 -7.89 0.22
N ALA A 34 15.48 -8.16 -1.09
CA ALA A 34 14.40 -8.90 -1.75
C ALA A 34 14.13 -10.28 -1.14
N HIS A 35 15.18 -10.97 -0.68
CA HIS A 35 15.09 -12.28 -0.04
C HIS A 35 14.33 -12.27 1.29
N LEU A 36 14.17 -11.10 1.92
CA LEU A 36 13.41 -10.98 3.16
C LEU A 36 11.91 -11.29 2.98
N ALA A 37 11.43 -11.24 1.75
CA ALA A 37 10.07 -11.69 1.41
C ALA A 37 9.88 -13.21 1.63
N ASP A 38 10.97 -14.02 1.59
CA ASP A 38 10.90 -15.47 1.80
C ASP A 38 10.47 -15.85 3.21
N GLU A 39 10.59 -14.92 4.16
CA GLU A 39 10.09 -15.13 5.51
C GLU A 39 8.57 -15.39 5.53
N LEU A 40 7.84 -14.85 4.55
CA LEU A 40 6.41 -15.17 4.41
C LEU A 40 6.19 -16.67 4.17
N GLU A 41 7.02 -17.33 3.36
CA GLU A 41 6.92 -18.78 3.18
C GLU A 41 7.19 -19.57 4.47
N ARG A 42 8.13 -19.08 5.30
CA ARG A 42 8.39 -19.69 6.62
C ARG A 42 7.18 -19.52 7.54
N ILE A 43 6.56 -18.35 7.56
CA ILE A 43 5.34 -18.09 8.35
C ILE A 43 4.19 -19.00 7.88
N VAL A 44 4.02 -19.16 6.57
CA VAL A 44 3.04 -20.08 5.99
C VAL A 44 3.31 -21.53 6.42
N ALA A 45 4.57 -21.97 6.36
CA ALA A 45 4.93 -23.32 6.78
C ALA A 45 4.66 -23.60 8.26
N LEU A 46 4.78 -22.58 9.12
CA LEU A 46 4.54 -22.70 10.57
C LEU A 46 3.05 -22.68 10.93
N ASN A 47 2.27 -21.86 10.25
CA ASN A 47 0.87 -21.60 10.64
C ASN A 47 -0.15 -22.34 9.74
N GLY A 48 0.26 -22.81 8.57
CA GLY A 48 -0.61 -23.35 7.53
C GLY A 48 -1.07 -22.27 6.55
N ASP A 49 -1.20 -22.65 5.30
CA ASP A 49 -1.54 -21.77 4.18
C ASP A 49 -2.98 -21.20 4.26
N ASN A 50 -3.87 -21.91 4.95
CA ASN A 50 -5.27 -21.53 5.13
C ASN A 50 -5.52 -20.63 6.36
N THR A 51 -4.49 -20.26 7.11
CA THR A 51 -4.63 -19.43 8.33
C THR A 51 -4.24 -17.98 8.13
N ILE A 52 -3.58 -17.65 7.02
CA ILE A 52 -3.11 -16.29 6.72
C ILE A 52 -4.06 -15.65 5.71
N ALA A 53 -4.79 -14.64 6.15
CA ALA A 53 -5.75 -13.96 5.30
C ALA A 53 -5.11 -12.95 4.35
N ALA A 54 -4.19 -12.14 4.86
CA ALA A 54 -3.60 -11.05 4.07
C ALA A 54 -2.21 -10.65 4.55
N VAL A 55 -1.44 -10.08 3.64
CA VAL A 55 -0.19 -9.35 3.90
C VAL A 55 -0.42 -7.88 3.65
N PHE A 56 -0.14 -7.04 4.65
CA PHE A 56 -0.16 -5.58 4.53
C PHE A 56 1.25 -5.06 4.40
N VAL A 57 1.48 -4.20 3.40
CA VAL A 57 2.79 -3.57 3.18
C VAL A 57 2.63 -2.14 2.66
N GLU A 58 3.41 -1.20 3.20
CA GLU A 58 3.64 0.07 2.54
C GLU A 58 4.64 -0.17 1.40
N PRO A 59 4.32 0.12 0.12
CA PRO A 59 5.27 -0.03 -1.00
C PRO A 59 6.55 0.78 -0.80
N MET A 60 6.43 1.88 -0.07
CA MET A 60 7.52 2.68 0.47
C MET A 60 7.15 3.02 1.91
N ALA A 61 7.92 2.57 2.87
CA ALA A 61 7.64 2.84 4.28
C ALA A 61 7.85 4.32 4.58
N GLY A 62 6.74 5.07 4.65
CA GLY A 62 6.77 6.53 4.69
C GLY A 62 7.16 7.11 6.03
N SER A 63 6.42 6.79 7.10
CA SER A 63 6.60 7.39 8.42
C SER A 63 7.88 6.95 9.14
N THR A 64 8.53 5.90 8.69
CA THR A 64 9.79 5.38 9.23
C THR A 64 11.04 5.93 8.55
N ALA A 65 10.99 7.08 7.88
CA ALA A 65 12.06 7.78 7.19
C ALA A 65 12.14 7.56 5.67
N VAL A 66 11.00 7.33 5.04
CA VAL A 66 10.88 7.22 3.56
C VAL A 66 11.82 6.13 3.00
N LEU A 67 11.56 4.91 3.39
CA LEU A 67 12.39 3.76 3.01
C LEU A 67 11.76 3.03 1.81
N PRO A 68 12.36 3.12 0.60
CA PRO A 68 11.92 2.35 -0.55
C PRO A 68 12.02 0.85 -0.31
N ALA A 69 11.07 0.08 -0.85
CA ALA A 69 11.21 -1.36 -0.87
C ALA A 69 12.43 -1.76 -1.71
N PRO A 70 13.20 -2.79 -1.32
CA PRO A 70 14.29 -3.31 -2.13
C PRO A 70 13.81 -3.81 -3.50
N LYS A 71 14.67 -3.72 -4.51
CA LYS A 71 14.36 -4.22 -5.85
C LYS A 71 13.90 -5.68 -5.81
N GLY A 72 12.75 -5.95 -6.40
CA GLY A 72 12.15 -7.28 -6.47
C GLY A 72 11.44 -7.75 -5.19
N TYR A 73 11.48 -6.99 -4.08
CA TYR A 73 10.82 -7.39 -2.83
C TYR A 73 9.29 -7.47 -2.98
N LEU A 74 8.67 -6.45 -3.54
CA LEU A 74 7.20 -6.40 -3.72
C LEU A 74 6.73 -7.44 -4.73
N GLN A 75 7.47 -7.63 -5.83
CA GLN A 75 7.18 -8.66 -6.83
C GLN A 75 7.24 -10.06 -6.21
N LYS A 76 8.22 -10.30 -5.34
CA LYS A 76 8.36 -11.56 -4.63
C LYS A 76 7.24 -11.79 -3.62
N LEU A 77 6.84 -10.77 -2.86
CA LEU A 77 5.66 -10.85 -1.99
C LEU A 77 4.41 -11.19 -2.79
N ARG A 78 4.20 -10.53 -3.95
CA ARG A 78 3.05 -10.83 -4.82
C ARG A 78 3.06 -12.30 -5.27
N ALA A 79 4.20 -12.80 -5.73
CA ALA A 79 4.33 -14.18 -6.17
C ALA A 79 4.05 -15.20 -5.05
N ILE A 80 4.51 -14.91 -3.83
CA ILE A 80 4.23 -15.78 -2.67
C ILE A 80 2.76 -15.71 -2.29
N CYS A 81 2.17 -14.51 -2.26
CA CYS A 81 0.76 -14.34 -1.98
C CYS A 81 -0.12 -15.08 -3.01
N ASP A 82 0.22 -15.02 -4.31
CA ASP A 82 -0.49 -15.75 -5.35
C ASP A 82 -0.40 -17.26 -5.15
N LYS A 83 0.81 -17.77 -4.83
CA LYS A 83 1.04 -19.18 -4.59
C LYS A 83 0.16 -19.76 -3.47
N TYR A 84 0.00 -19.01 -2.40
CA TYR A 84 -0.73 -19.44 -1.21
C TYR A 84 -2.14 -18.85 -1.08
N LYS A 85 -2.62 -18.13 -2.11
CA LYS A 85 -3.92 -17.45 -2.12
C LYS A 85 -4.14 -16.49 -0.95
N ILE A 86 -3.07 -15.82 -0.54
CA ILE A 86 -3.07 -14.78 0.50
C ILE A 86 -3.33 -13.44 -0.19
N LEU A 87 -4.20 -12.61 0.38
CA LEU A 87 -4.46 -11.27 -0.15
C LEU A 87 -3.24 -10.36 0.10
N LEU A 88 -2.82 -9.64 -0.93
CA LEU A 88 -1.81 -8.58 -0.80
C LEU A 88 -2.50 -7.22 -0.72
N VAL A 89 -2.24 -6.50 0.35
CA VAL A 89 -2.80 -5.17 0.59
C VAL A 89 -1.66 -4.15 0.58
N PHE A 90 -1.75 -3.16 -0.30
CA PHE A 90 -0.85 -2.01 -0.29
C PHE A 90 -1.44 -0.88 0.55
N ASP A 91 -0.69 -0.44 1.55
CA ASP A 91 -0.97 0.81 2.24
C ASP A 91 -0.34 1.95 1.45
N GLU A 92 -1.16 2.62 0.66
CA GLU A 92 -0.76 3.75 -0.17
C GLU A 92 -1.25 5.10 0.39
N VAL A 93 -1.50 5.14 1.68
CA VAL A 93 -1.90 6.39 2.37
C VAL A 93 -0.87 7.51 2.15
N ILE A 94 0.42 7.18 2.05
CA ILE A 94 1.49 8.15 1.75
C ILE A 94 1.87 8.13 0.27
N THR A 95 1.97 6.98 -0.35
CA THR A 95 2.52 6.83 -1.70
C THR A 95 1.54 7.16 -2.81
N GLY A 96 0.25 7.11 -2.55
CA GLY A 96 -0.79 7.43 -3.53
C GLY A 96 -0.84 8.91 -3.94
N PHE A 97 -1.56 9.16 -5.00
CA PHE A 97 -1.88 10.49 -5.54
C PHE A 97 -0.65 11.31 -5.92
N GLY A 98 0.25 10.71 -6.70
CA GLY A 98 1.35 11.43 -7.34
C GLY A 98 2.64 11.51 -6.52
N ARG A 99 2.69 11.00 -5.30
CA ARG A 99 3.88 11.07 -4.45
C ARG A 99 5.12 10.47 -5.10
N LEU A 100 4.96 9.43 -5.90
CA LEU A 100 6.01 8.76 -6.67
C LEU A 100 5.90 9.03 -8.17
N GLY A 101 5.21 10.09 -8.58
CA GLY A 101 4.99 10.42 -9.99
C GLY A 101 3.96 9.53 -10.72
N HIS A 102 3.24 8.70 -10.00
CA HIS A 102 2.18 7.84 -10.49
C HIS A 102 0.92 8.01 -9.64
N ALA A 103 -0.24 7.60 -10.14
CA ALA A 103 -1.45 7.66 -9.32
C ALA A 103 -1.27 6.84 -8.02
N PHE A 104 -0.69 5.65 -8.16
CA PHE A 104 -0.36 4.77 -7.04
C PHE A 104 1.04 4.15 -7.21
N ALA A 105 1.67 3.79 -6.10
CA ALA A 105 2.95 3.08 -6.09
C ALA A 105 2.86 1.71 -6.78
N ALA A 106 1.69 1.08 -6.78
CA ALA A 106 1.41 -0.13 -7.54
C ALA A 106 1.84 -0.01 -9.01
N GLU A 107 1.57 1.14 -9.65
CA GLU A 107 2.01 1.42 -11.02
C GLU A 107 3.53 1.60 -11.12
N ARG A 108 4.12 2.32 -10.17
CA ARG A 108 5.58 2.56 -10.12
C ARG A 108 6.37 1.27 -10.03
N TYR A 109 5.90 0.32 -9.22
CA TYR A 109 6.57 -0.95 -8.97
C TYR A 109 6.10 -2.09 -9.89
N GLY A 110 5.07 -1.89 -10.69
CA GLY A 110 4.50 -2.92 -11.57
C GLY A 110 3.92 -4.10 -10.80
N VAL A 111 3.36 -3.86 -9.62
CA VAL A 111 2.75 -4.89 -8.76
C VAL A 111 1.31 -4.51 -8.47
N ILE A 112 0.37 -5.37 -8.82
CA ILE A 112 -1.06 -5.15 -8.57
C ILE A 112 -1.45 -5.84 -7.26
N PRO A 113 -1.78 -5.09 -6.21
CA PRO A 113 -2.30 -5.66 -4.97
C PRO A 113 -3.77 -6.10 -5.14
N ASP A 114 -4.29 -6.84 -4.19
CA ASP A 114 -5.70 -7.21 -4.14
C ASP A 114 -6.56 -6.10 -3.54
N MET A 115 -5.95 -5.30 -2.65
CA MET A 115 -6.55 -4.11 -2.06
C MET A 115 -5.51 -2.99 -1.95
N THR A 116 -5.98 -1.76 -2.02
CA THR A 116 -5.16 -0.56 -1.79
C THR A 116 -5.88 0.37 -0.83
N THR A 117 -5.26 0.68 0.31
CA THR A 117 -5.76 1.73 1.19
C THR A 117 -5.19 3.07 0.78
N PHE A 118 -5.98 4.13 0.87
CA PHE A 118 -5.54 5.48 0.53
C PHE A 118 -6.14 6.54 1.45
N ALA A 119 -5.46 7.67 1.57
CA ALA A 119 -5.92 8.86 2.27
C ALA A 119 -5.11 10.09 1.79
N LYS A 120 -4.88 11.04 2.66
CA LYS A 120 -4.00 12.23 2.48
C LYS A 120 -4.14 12.91 1.12
N GLY A 121 -3.46 12.41 0.09
CA GLY A 121 -3.43 12.98 -1.25
C GLY A 121 -4.80 13.06 -1.93
N VAL A 122 -5.74 12.20 -1.57
CA VAL A 122 -7.08 12.17 -2.19
C VAL A 122 -7.82 13.51 -2.08
N THR A 123 -7.58 14.28 -1.02
CA THR A 123 -8.13 15.63 -0.83
C THR A 123 -7.04 16.69 -0.71
N SER A 124 -5.79 16.36 -1.04
CA SER A 124 -4.63 17.24 -0.79
C SER A 124 -4.54 17.74 0.66
N GLY A 125 -5.10 16.98 1.61
CA GLY A 125 -5.12 17.32 3.04
C GLY A 125 -6.13 18.37 3.45
N SER A 126 -6.96 18.89 2.54
CA SER A 126 -7.94 19.95 2.83
C SER A 126 -9.11 19.48 3.70
N VAL A 127 -9.53 18.23 3.53
CA VAL A 127 -10.60 17.60 4.31
C VAL A 127 -10.20 16.15 4.62
N PRO A 128 -10.42 15.65 5.85
CA PRO A 128 -10.16 14.25 6.17
C PRO A 128 -10.98 13.31 5.28
N MET A 129 -10.29 12.44 4.54
CA MET A 129 -10.89 11.42 3.70
C MET A 129 -9.91 10.26 3.52
N GLY A 130 -10.42 9.07 3.41
CA GLY A 130 -9.70 7.87 3.03
C GLY A 130 -10.63 6.84 2.45
N GLY A 131 -10.08 5.79 1.90
CA GLY A 131 -10.84 4.71 1.32
C GLY A 131 -9.99 3.49 1.05
N VAL A 132 -10.66 2.46 0.54
CA VAL A 132 -10.05 1.21 0.10
C VAL A 132 -10.55 0.90 -1.30
N LEU A 133 -9.61 0.67 -2.22
CA LEU A 133 -9.90 0.07 -3.51
C LEU A 133 -9.75 -1.44 -3.37
N VAL A 134 -10.67 -2.20 -3.92
CA VAL A 134 -10.64 -3.66 -3.87
C VAL A 134 -10.80 -4.23 -5.28
N LYS A 135 -10.22 -5.40 -5.53
CA LYS A 135 -10.47 -6.14 -6.77
C LYS A 135 -11.95 -6.52 -6.87
N LYS A 136 -12.43 -6.63 -8.11
CA LYS A 136 -13.81 -6.95 -8.41
C LYS A 136 -14.27 -8.25 -7.75
N GLU A 137 -13.42 -9.27 -7.76
CA GLU A 137 -13.70 -10.58 -7.18
C GLU A 137 -13.97 -10.52 -5.66
N ILE A 138 -13.27 -9.62 -4.96
CA ILE A 138 -13.48 -9.38 -3.52
C ILE A 138 -14.84 -8.71 -3.30
N HIS A 139 -15.16 -7.69 -4.08
CA HIS A 139 -16.45 -7.04 -4.02
C HIS A 139 -17.59 -8.04 -4.32
N GLU A 140 -17.45 -8.80 -5.38
CA GLU A 140 -18.47 -9.78 -5.80
C GLU A 140 -18.73 -10.84 -4.73
N ALA A 141 -17.72 -11.24 -3.94
CA ALA A 141 -17.91 -12.19 -2.85
C ALA A 141 -18.93 -11.71 -1.80
N PHE A 142 -19.11 -10.41 -1.63
CA PHE A 142 -20.12 -9.83 -0.73
C PHE A 142 -21.51 -9.71 -1.38
N MET A 143 -21.59 -9.80 -2.72
CA MET A 143 -22.85 -9.64 -3.45
C MET A 143 -23.65 -10.94 -3.59
N HIS A 144 -23.11 -12.04 -3.07
CA HIS A 144 -23.75 -13.35 -3.08
C HIS A 144 -24.17 -13.74 -1.67
N GLY A 145 -25.47 -13.85 -1.46
CA GLY A 145 -26.05 -14.24 -0.17
C GLY A 145 -27.58 -14.25 -0.20
N PRO A 146 -28.24 -14.60 0.91
CA PRO A 146 -29.67 -14.50 1.04
C PRO A 146 -30.16 -13.05 0.89
N GLU A 147 -31.25 -12.83 0.16
CA GLU A 147 -31.81 -11.49 -0.11
C GLU A 147 -32.09 -10.63 1.13
N HIS A 148 -32.28 -11.27 2.28
CA HIS A 148 -32.61 -10.59 3.55
C HIS A 148 -31.35 -10.26 4.39
N VAL A 149 -30.14 -10.55 3.90
CA VAL A 149 -28.88 -10.28 4.58
C VAL A 149 -28.17 -9.09 3.88
N VAL A 150 -27.67 -8.14 4.67
CA VAL A 150 -26.86 -7.04 4.15
C VAL A 150 -25.53 -7.60 3.68
N GLU A 151 -25.13 -7.28 2.45
CA GLU A 151 -23.95 -7.81 1.76
C GLU A 151 -22.66 -7.55 2.55
N PHE A 152 -22.52 -6.35 3.09
CA PHE A 152 -21.41 -5.97 3.96
C PHE A 152 -21.92 -5.15 5.14
N PHE A 153 -22.12 -5.80 6.27
CA PHE A 153 -22.64 -5.15 7.47
C PHE A 153 -21.58 -4.31 8.16
N HIS A 154 -21.42 -3.08 7.67
CA HIS A 154 -20.47 -2.13 8.23
C HIS A 154 -21.06 -0.72 8.21
N GLY A 155 -21.09 -0.06 9.38
CA GLY A 155 -21.83 1.19 9.58
C GLY A 155 -21.32 2.38 8.76
N TYR A 156 -20.07 2.78 8.95
CA TYR A 156 -19.43 3.93 8.27
C TYR A 156 -20.35 5.15 8.11
N THR A 157 -20.85 5.66 9.21
CA THR A 157 -21.85 6.75 9.24
C THR A 157 -21.42 7.99 8.42
N TYR A 158 -20.13 8.29 8.38
CA TYR A 158 -19.59 9.44 7.64
C TYR A 158 -19.03 9.10 6.25
N SER A 159 -19.19 7.87 5.78
CA SER A 159 -18.81 7.52 4.41
C SER A 159 -19.59 8.37 3.41
N ALA A 160 -18.90 8.73 2.31
CA ALA A 160 -19.43 9.63 1.27
C ALA A 160 -19.87 11.01 1.80
N HIS A 161 -19.22 11.53 2.85
CA HIS A 161 -19.50 12.87 3.36
C HIS A 161 -19.38 13.90 2.23
N PRO A 162 -20.44 14.71 1.95
CA PRO A 162 -20.49 15.56 0.76
C PRO A 162 -19.31 16.52 0.62
N LEU A 163 -18.87 17.13 1.73
CA LEU A 163 -17.72 18.03 1.73
C LEU A 163 -16.42 17.30 1.35
N ALA A 164 -16.19 16.11 1.89
CA ALA A 164 -15.00 15.32 1.59
C ALA A 164 -15.01 14.84 0.13
N VAL A 165 -16.16 14.40 -0.38
CA VAL A 165 -16.33 13.99 -1.77
C VAL A 165 -16.07 15.16 -2.72
N ALA A 166 -16.65 16.34 -2.45
CA ALA A 166 -16.42 17.54 -3.27
C ALA A 166 -14.93 17.93 -3.31
N ALA A 167 -14.24 17.90 -2.15
CA ALA A 167 -12.82 18.17 -2.09
C ALA A 167 -11.99 17.12 -2.84
N GLY A 168 -12.35 15.84 -2.73
CA GLY A 168 -11.70 14.77 -3.46
C GLY A 168 -11.85 14.92 -4.98
N LEU A 169 -13.04 15.19 -5.47
CA LEU A 169 -13.30 15.40 -6.91
C LEU A 169 -12.49 16.59 -7.44
N ALA A 170 -12.53 17.74 -6.75
CA ALA A 170 -11.74 18.92 -7.14
C ALA A 170 -10.23 18.61 -7.16
N THR A 171 -9.74 17.84 -6.21
CA THR A 171 -8.33 17.44 -6.14
C THR A 171 -7.95 16.54 -7.32
N LEU A 172 -8.79 15.58 -7.68
CA LEU A 172 -8.56 14.71 -8.84
C LEU A 172 -8.54 15.48 -10.16
N ASP A 173 -9.43 16.48 -10.30
CA ASP A 173 -9.42 17.38 -11.46
C ASP A 173 -8.11 18.16 -11.55
N LEU A 174 -7.61 18.73 -10.44
CA LEU A 174 -6.33 19.44 -10.42
C LEU A 174 -5.16 18.53 -10.79
N TYR A 175 -5.11 17.29 -10.28
CA TYR A 175 -4.05 16.34 -10.66
C TYR A 175 -4.02 16.11 -12.17
N ARG A 176 -5.19 15.95 -12.79
CA ARG A 176 -5.32 15.75 -14.24
C ARG A 176 -4.97 17.02 -15.01
N ASP A 177 -5.62 18.13 -14.68
CA ASP A 177 -5.59 19.36 -15.50
C ASP A 177 -4.23 20.07 -15.43
N GLU A 178 -3.54 19.98 -14.31
CA GLU A 178 -2.20 20.53 -14.12
C GLU A 178 -1.06 19.52 -14.38
N GLY A 179 -1.38 18.27 -14.69
CA GLY A 179 -0.40 17.23 -14.99
C GLY A 179 0.58 16.98 -13.82
N LEU A 180 0.08 16.99 -12.59
CA LEU A 180 0.93 17.01 -11.39
C LEU A 180 1.73 15.71 -11.22
N PHE A 181 1.23 14.56 -11.67
CA PHE A 181 1.98 13.30 -11.62
C PHE A 181 3.19 13.33 -12.55
N GLU A 182 3.02 13.83 -13.76
CA GLU A 182 4.14 13.99 -14.71
C GLU A 182 5.16 15.04 -14.23
N ARG A 183 4.68 16.10 -13.56
CA ARG A 183 5.57 17.06 -12.92
C ARG A 183 6.42 16.41 -11.85
N ALA A 184 5.82 15.56 -10.99
CA ALA A 184 6.54 14.83 -9.95
C ALA A 184 7.63 13.91 -10.53
N LYS A 185 7.31 13.16 -11.61
CA LYS A 185 8.31 12.34 -12.34
C LYS A 185 9.50 13.17 -12.84
N LYS A 186 9.23 14.33 -13.44
CA LYS A 186 10.29 15.22 -13.96
C LYS A 186 11.19 15.78 -12.85
N LEU A 187 10.66 15.94 -11.65
CA LEU A 187 11.41 16.46 -10.50
C LEU A 187 12.26 15.37 -9.79
N GLU A 188 11.94 14.10 -9.97
CA GLU A 188 12.63 12.97 -9.31
C GLU A 188 14.17 13.03 -9.48
N PRO A 189 14.73 13.15 -10.69
CA PRO A 189 16.19 13.21 -10.87
C PRO A 189 16.84 14.39 -10.15
N MET A 190 16.20 15.56 -10.19
CA MET A 190 16.68 16.76 -9.53
C MET A 190 16.78 16.58 -8.00
N TRP A 191 15.73 16.00 -7.40
CA TRP A 191 15.74 15.71 -5.97
C TRP A 191 16.75 14.65 -5.60
N LEU A 192 16.87 13.60 -6.42
CA LEU A 192 17.85 12.54 -6.19
C LEU A 192 19.27 13.07 -6.19
N ASP A 193 19.62 13.95 -7.14
CA ASP A 193 20.94 14.58 -7.22
C ASP A 193 21.19 15.56 -6.06
N ALA A 194 20.17 16.29 -5.63
CA ALA A 194 20.31 17.24 -4.52
C ALA A 194 20.46 16.57 -3.15
N CYS A 195 20.01 15.33 -2.99
CA CYS A 195 20.08 14.58 -1.72
C CYS A 195 21.32 13.70 -1.59
N MET A 196 22.17 13.62 -2.63
CA MET A 196 23.37 12.77 -2.68
C MET A 196 24.67 13.57 -2.64
#